data_2ebc7ff883072138ab3a665544a48086
#
_entry.id   2ebc7ff883072138ab3a665544a48086
#
_cell.length_a   1.000
_cell.length_b   1.000
_cell.length_c   1.000
_cell.angle_alpha   90.00
_cell.angle_beta   90.00
_cell.angle_gamma   90.00
#
_symmetry.space_group_name_H-M   'P 1'
#
loop_
_entity.id
_entity.type
_entity.pdbx_description
1 polymer ?
#
loop_
_entity_poly.entity_id
_entity_poly.type
_entity_poly.pdbx_seq_one_letter_code
_entity_poly.pdbx_strand_id
1 'polypeptide(L)'
;MTDRKKSKQSAPRPQSETPKVLHSPGGIRGRWMMNSLSFVLVILAAVMILISVGVSGYYYATVRDNLVSRAVTASDTFRKYFTDTYDQFYTQAESTVTTFSEQDKLEQQFLDANGRILLSTSGLSGGGLASTEDATQALATQKTSVFTGRDPLSDERVMSVTAPLLSSRGDLVGGVRFISSLRVVERQIWIIIGVSLLACLVFLIFVVASNSYFIRSIVDPVLKIN
;
A
#
# COMPACT_ATOMS: atom_id res chain seq x y z
N MET A 1 82.07 -24.76 65.07
CA MET A 1 82.64 -23.60 64.45
C MET A 1 82.24 -23.57 63.00
N THR A 2 81.14 -23.05 62.65
CA THR A 2 80.81 -22.72 61.24
C THR A 2 79.54 -21.91 61.22
N ASP A 3 79.74 -20.71 60.92
CA ASP A 3 78.70 -19.66 60.86
C ASP A 3 77.88 -19.85 59.61
N ARG A 4 76.54 -20.04 59.75
CA ARG A 4 75.62 -20.24 58.61
C ARG A 4 74.78 -18.98 58.41
N LYS A 5 75.29 -18.09 57.56
CA LYS A 5 74.67 -16.88 57.12
C LYS A 5 73.40 -17.24 56.31
N LYS A 6 72.21 -17.01 56.89
CA LYS A 6 70.92 -17.13 56.20
C LYS A 6 70.74 -15.90 55.30
N SER A 7 70.73 -16.11 54.00
CA SER A 7 70.36 -15.13 53.03
C SER A 7 68.83 -14.91 53.06
N LYS A 8 68.42 -13.70 53.33
CA LYS A 8 67.01 -13.28 53.22
C LYS A 8 66.63 -13.16 51.74
N GLN A 9 65.80 -14.05 51.30
CA GLN A 9 65.15 -13.99 49.99
C GLN A 9 64.06 -12.93 50.06
N SER A 10 64.21 -11.82 49.35
CA SER A 10 63.20 -10.77 49.20
C SER A 10 62.09 -11.26 48.30
N ALA A 11 60.84 -11.24 48.80
CA ALA A 11 59.63 -11.54 48.05
C ALA A 11 59.45 -10.55 46.91
N PRO A 12 58.92 -10.98 45.73
CA PRO A 12 58.65 -10.09 44.65
C PRO A 12 57.45 -9.20 44.99
N ARG A 13 57.57 -7.91 44.73
CA ARG A 13 56.46 -6.94 44.84
C ARG A 13 55.37 -7.34 43.92
N PRO A 14 54.10 -7.25 44.33
CA PRO A 14 52.95 -7.39 43.41
C PRO A 14 53.01 -6.24 42.39
N GLN A 15 53.02 -6.61 41.11
CA GLN A 15 52.89 -5.67 40.02
C GLN A 15 51.49 -5.04 40.14
N SER A 16 51.44 -3.73 40.24
CA SER A 16 50.22 -2.97 40.17
C SER A 16 49.58 -3.21 38.79
N GLU A 17 48.53 -4.02 38.74
CA GLU A 17 47.66 -4.11 37.59
C GLU A 17 47.09 -2.72 37.32
N THR A 18 47.55 -2.09 36.26
CA THR A 18 46.90 -0.90 35.71
C THR A 18 45.48 -1.29 35.35
N PRO A 19 44.43 -0.60 35.87
CA PRO A 19 43.08 -0.91 35.49
C PRO A 19 42.95 -0.72 33.97
N LYS A 20 42.60 -1.79 33.26
CA LYS A 20 42.14 -1.72 31.87
C LYS A 20 40.97 -0.76 31.83
N VAL A 21 41.21 0.46 31.41
CA VAL A 21 40.13 1.39 31.07
C VAL A 21 39.39 0.77 29.89
N LEU A 22 38.29 0.09 30.19
CA LEU A 22 37.29 -0.30 29.19
C LEU A 22 36.84 0.99 28.49
N HIS A 23 37.35 1.21 27.31
CA HIS A 23 36.82 2.23 26.42
C HIS A 23 35.38 1.82 26.09
N SER A 24 34.46 2.32 26.89
CA SER A 24 33.02 2.30 26.53
C SER A 24 32.88 3.11 25.24
N PRO A 25 32.41 2.51 24.14
CA PRO A 25 32.24 3.22 22.85
C PRO A 25 31.02 4.16 22.87
N GLY A 26 30.73 4.78 23.98
CA GLY A 26 29.61 5.67 24.19
C GLY A 26 29.94 6.85 25.08
N GLY A 27 30.93 7.66 24.70
CA GLY A 27 31.10 8.96 25.30
C GLY A 27 29.83 9.79 25.22
N ILE A 28 29.69 10.80 26.07
CA ILE A 28 28.54 11.73 26.11
C ILE A 28 28.09 12.18 24.70
N ARG A 29 29.04 12.32 23.77
CA ARG A 29 28.82 12.60 22.34
C ARG A 29 27.98 11.55 21.62
N GLY A 30 28.32 10.26 21.81
CA GLY A 30 27.57 9.18 21.14
C GLY A 30 26.13 9.07 21.65
N ARG A 31 25.94 9.23 22.94
CA ARG A 31 24.61 9.20 23.56
C ARG A 31 23.73 10.37 23.13
N TRP A 32 24.30 11.56 23.00
CA TRP A 32 23.57 12.76 22.54
C TRP A 32 23.20 12.66 21.05
N MET A 33 24.15 12.20 20.24
CA MET A 33 23.93 11.96 18.80
C MET A 33 22.89 10.87 18.56
N MET A 34 22.94 9.77 19.30
CA MET A 34 21.93 8.71 19.21
C MET A 34 20.54 9.17 19.63
N ASN A 35 20.43 9.98 20.67
CA ASN A 35 19.14 10.50 21.12
C ASN A 35 18.51 11.45 20.08
N SER A 36 19.29 12.38 19.52
CA SER A 36 18.83 13.29 18.46
C SER A 36 18.47 12.54 17.17
N LEU A 37 19.30 11.55 16.76
CA LEU A 37 19.05 10.75 15.58
C LEU A 37 17.80 9.87 15.74
N SER A 38 17.60 9.30 16.94
CA SER A 38 16.41 8.49 17.24
C SER A 38 15.13 9.31 17.11
N PHE A 39 15.12 10.55 17.60
CA PHE A 39 13.97 11.44 17.48
C PHE A 39 13.63 11.76 16.01
N VAL A 40 14.65 12.08 15.21
CA VAL A 40 14.49 12.31 13.76
C VAL A 40 13.97 11.07 13.06
N LEU A 41 14.48 9.89 13.41
CA LEU A 41 14.06 8.62 12.82
C LEU A 41 12.60 8.29 13.14
N VAL A 42 12.15 8.56 14.38
CA VAL A 42 10.74 8.38 14.76
C VAL A 42 9.84 9.31 13.96
N ILE A 43 10.23 10.59 13.78
CA ILE A 43 9.45 11.53 12.97
C ILE A 43 9.38 11.07 11.51
N LEU A 44 10.52 10.67 10.92
CA LEU A 44 10.54 10.16 9.54
C LEU A 44 9.67 8.91 9.38
N ALA A 45 9.71 7.98 10.33
CA ALA A 45 8.85 6.81 10.32
C ALA A 45 7.36 7.19 10.38
N ALA A 46 6.99 8.14 11.25
CA ALA A 46 5.63 8.63 11.34
C ALA A 46 5.16 9.29 10.03
N VAL A 47 6.00 10.10 9.41
CA VAL A 47 5.72 10.73 8.11
C VAL A 47 5.56 9.67 7.01
N MET A 48 6.43 8.65 6.98
CA MET A 48 6.33 7.55 6.01
C MET A 48 5.04 6.76 6.16
N ILE A 49 4.62 6.46 7.39
CA ILE A 49 3.34 5.79 7.64
C ILE A 49 2.18 6.67 7.16
N LEU A 50 2.20 7.96 7.46
CA LEU A 50 1.15 8.90 7.05
C LEU A 50 1.03 8.98 5.51
N ILE A 51 2.15 9.10 4.81
CA ILE A 51 2.19 9.10 3.34
C ILE A 51 1.66 7.78 2.79
N SER A 52 2.12 6.64 3.31
CA SER A 52 1.71 5.32 2.84
C SER A 52 0.20 5.11 2.98
N VAL A 53 -0.35 5.42 4.14
CA VAL A 53 -1.80 5.29 4.41
C VAL A 53 -2.60 6.28 3.57
N GLY A 54 -2.17 7.55 3.52
CA GLY A 54 -2.86 8.60 2.77
C GLY A 54 -2.89 8.33 1.27
N VAL A 55 -1.75 7.97 0.68
CA VAL A 55 -1.63 7.66 -0.74
C VAL A 55 -2.46 6.43 -1.09
N SER A 56 -2.32 5.33 -0.33
CA SER A 56 -3.10 4.13 -0.57
C SER A 56 -4.60 4.41 -0.47
N GLY A 57 -5.05 5.08 0.59
CA GLY A 57 -6.46 5.42 0.77
C GLY A 57 -7.01 6.26 -0.39
N TYR A 58 -6.25 7.27 -0.83
CA TYR A 58 -6.64 8.13 -1.94
C TYR A 58 -6.82 7.36 -3.26
N TYR A 59 -5.84 6.51 -3.62
CA TYR A 59 -5.91 5.75 -4.87
C TYR A 59 -7.05 4.73 -4.87
N TYR A 60 -7.24 3.98 -3.78
CA TYR A 60 -8.34 3.02 -3.68
C TYR A 60 -9.70 3.71 -3.69
N ALA A 61 -9.87 4.84 -3.00
CA ALA A 61 -11.10 5.62 -3.03
C ALA A 61 -11.39 6.15 -4.44
N THR A 62 -10.38 6.68 -5.14
CA THR A 62 -10.52 7.19 -6.51
C THR A 62 -10.98 6.10 -7.48
N VAL A 63 -10.37 4.90 -7.42
CA VAL A 63 -10.80 3.77 -8.26
C VAL A 63 -12.23 3.35 -7.94
N ARG A 64 -12.55 3.23 -6.65
CA ARG A 64 -13.90 2.87 -6.19
C ARG A 64 -14.96 3.85 -6.71
N ASP A 65 -14.74 5.13 -6.51
CA ASP A 65 -15.71 6.17 -6.87
C ASP A 65 -15.87 6.24 -8.40
N ASN A 66 -14.81 6.05 -9.16
CA ASN A 66 -14.86 5.96 -10.61
C ASN A 66 -15.70 4.76 -11.07
N LEU A 67 -15.44 3.56 -10.52
CA LEU A 67 -16.18 2.35 -10.87
C LEU A 67 -17.67 2.45 -10.49
N VAL A 68 -17.96 2.97 -9.29
CA VAL A 68 -19.33 3.18 -8.82
C VAL A 68 -20.07 4.15 -9.75
N SER A 69 -19.44 5.29 -10.06
CA SER A 69 -20.04 6.28 -10.97
C SER A 69 -20.35 5.68 -12.36
N ARG A 70 -19.40 4.89 -12.91
CA ARG A 70 -19.60 4.21 -14.20
C ARG A 70 -20.72 3.17 -14.14
N ALA A 71 -20.75 2.33 -13.11
CA ALA A 71 -21.75 1.30 -12.94
C ALA A 71 -23.16 1.90 -12.79
N VAL A 72 -23.30 2.94 -11.97
CA VAL A 72 -24.58 3.63 -11.78
C VAL A 72 -25.02 4.34 -13.06
N THR A 73 -24.12 5.07 -13.74
CA THR A 73 -24.44 5.76 -15.00
C THR A 73 -24.85 4.76 -16.09
N ALA A 74 -24.14 3.65 -16.21
CA ALA A 74 -24.50 2.58 -17.15
C ALA A 74 -25.87 2.00 -16.80
N SER A 75 -26.11 1.66 -15.53
CA SER A 75 -27.41 1.15 -15.07
C SER A 75 -28.54 2.11 -15.38
N ASP A 76 -28.39 3.40 -15.11
CA ASP A 76 -29.41 4.42 -15.39
C ASP A 76 -29.64 4.61 -16.90
N THR A 77 -28.59 4.52 -17.70
CA THR A 77 -28.72 4.57 -19.17
C THR A 77 -29.48 3.38 -19.69
N PHE A 78 -29.12 2.17 -19.28
CA PHE A 78 -29.78 0.95 -19.71
C PHE A 78 -31.24 0.86 -19.23
N ARG A 79 -31.56 1.38 -18.05
CA ARG A 79 -32.97 1.44 -17.57
C ARG A 79 -33.92 2.15 -18.55
N LYS A 80 -33.41 3.12 -19.29
CA LYS A 80 -34.22 3.83 -20.32
C LYS A 80 -34.58 2.94 -21.51
N TYR A 81 -33.70 1.96 -21.83
CA TYR A 81 -33.92 1.04 -22.95
C TYR A 81 -34.75 -0.19 -22.58
N PHE A 82 -34.94 -0.45 -21.29
CA PHE A 82 -35.74 -1.59 -20.79
C PHE A 82 -37.27 -1.41 -20.95
N THR A 83 -37.73 -0.35 -21.59
CA THR A 83 -39.16 -0.07 -21.71
C THR A 83 -39.80 -0.93 -22.77
N ASP A 84 -39.05 -1.48 -23.74
CA ASP A 84 -39.65 -2.01 -24.94
C ASP A 84 -39.42 -3.52 -25.20
N THR A 85 -38.17 -4.03 -25.25
CA THR A 85 -37.97 -5.46 -25.54
C THR A 85 -36.57 -5.95 -25.09
N TYR A 86 -36.47 -7.23 -24.68
CA TYR A 86 -35.19 -7.88 -24.32
C TYR A 86 -34.17 -7.85 -25.47
N ASP A 87 -34.62 -7.99 -26.72
CA ASP A 87 -33.74 -7.94 -27.91
C ASP A 87 -33.08 -6.57 -28.09
N GLN A 88 -33.77 -5.48 -27.80
CA GLN A 88 -33.19 -4.13 -27.85
C GLN A 88 -32.14 -3.93 -26.76
N PHE A 89 -32.42 -4.45 -25.56
CA PHE A 89 -31.44 -4.44 -24.50
C PHE A 89 -30.16 -5.18 -24.88
N TYR A 90 -30.32 -6.41 -25.41
CA TYR A 90 -29.17 -7.24 -25.80
C TYR A 90 -28.34 -6.56 -26.89
N THR A 91 -28.96 -6.04 -27.93
CA THR A 91 -28.31 -5.32 -29.02
C THR A 91 -27.57 -4.07 -28.52
N GLN A 92 -28.19 -3.31 -27.59
CA GLN A 92 -27.58 -2.12 -27.04
C GLN A 92 -26.38 -2.50 -26.11
N ALA A 93 -26.51 -3.55 -25.30
CA ALA A 93 -25.46 -4.05 -24.45
C ALA A 93 -24.28 -4.56 -25.29
N GLU A 94 -24.54 -5.29 -26.38
CA GLU A 94 -23.51 -5.78 -27.31
C GLU A 94 -22.79 -4.60 -28.00
N SER A 95 -23.52 -3.62 -28.46
CA SER A 95 -22.95 -2.40 -29.05
C SER A 95 -22.06 -1.65 -28.01
N THR A 96 -22.49 -1.58 -26.77
CA THR A 96 -21.74 -0.91 -25.70
C THR A 96 -20.46 -1.67 -25.37
N VAL A 97 -20.52 -2.99 -25.26
CA VAL A 97 -19.35 -3.85 -25.00
C VAL A 97 -18.35 -3.78 -26.16
N THR A 98 -18.79 -3.82 -27.39
CA THR A 98 -17.91 -3.78 -28.58
C THR A 98 -17.28 -2.41 -28.80
N THR A 99 -17.95 -1.33 -28.43
CA THR A 99 -17.45 0.05 -28.61
C THR A 99 -16.68 0.56 -27.37
N PHE A 100 -16.60 -0.24 -26.30
CA PHE A 100 -15.92 0.16 -25.09
C PHE A 100 -14.42 0.38 -25.32
N SER A 101 -13.98 1.64 -25.22
CA SER A 101 -12.61 2.06 -25.59
C SER A 101 -11.56 1.81 -24.51
N GLU A 102 -11.95 1.50 -23.27
CA GLU A 102 -11.03 1.33 -22.13
C GLU A 102 -10.83 -0.15 -21.74
N GLN A 103 -10.95 -1.08 -22.68
CA GLN A 103 -10.84 -2.53 -22.45
C GLN A 103 -9.52 -2.94 -21.81
N ASP A 104 -8.45 -2.18 -22.05
CA ASP A 104 -7.13 -2.43 -21.44
C ASP A 104 -7.05 -2.16 -19.94
N LYS A 105 -8.01 -1.38 -19.41
CA LYS A 105 -8.00 -0.93 -18.01
C LYS A 105 -9.17 -1.45 -17.20
N LEU A 106 -10.29 -1.64 -17.85
CA LEU A 106 -11.57 -2.00 -17.23
C LEU A 106 -12.25 -3.09 -18.03
N GLU A 107 -12.74 -4.09 -17.35
CA GLU A 107 -13.67 -5.05 -17.93
C GLU A 107 -15.10 -4.66 -17.59
N GLN A 108 -15.95 -4.59 -18.59
CA GLN A 108 -17.38 -4.38 -18.43
C GLN A 108 -18.12 -5.68 -18.70
N GLN A 109 -19.01 -6.06 -17.81
CA GLN A 109 -19.84 -7.26 -17.93
C GLN A 109 -21.32 -6.89 -17.74
N PHE A 110 -22.18 -7.55 -18.51
CA PHE A 110 -23.63 -7.55 -18.30
C PHE A 110 -24.04 -8.91 -17.74
N LEU A 111 -24.82 -8.88 -16.66
CA LEU A 111 -25.28 -10.04 -15.93
C LEU A 111 -26.79 -10.20 -16.08
N ASP A 112 -27.28 -11.45 -16.09
CA ASP A 112 -28.68 -11.74 -15.90
C ASP A 112 -29.12 -11.62 -14.42
N ALA A 113 -30.40 -11.80 -14.13
CA ALA A 113 -30.93 -11.73 -12.77
C ALA A 113 -30.38 -12.83 -11.83
N ASN A 114 -29.79 -13.88 -12.39
CA ASN A 114 -29.15 -14.99 -11.62
C ASN A 114 -27.63 -14.80 -11.45
N GLY A 115 -27.07 -13.68 -11.94
CA GLY A 115 -25.64 -13.40 -11.87
C GLY A 115 -24.80 -14.11 -12.93
N ARG A 116 -25.41 -14.65 -14.00
CA ARG A 116 -24.69 -15.22 -15.14
C ARG A 116 -24.22 -14.11 -16.08
N ILE A 117 -23.01 -14.23 -16.56
CA ILE A 117 -22.42 -13.28 -17.52
C ILE A 117 -23.08 -13.49 -18.88
N LEU A 118 -23.79 -12.48 -19.36
CA LEU A 118 -24.39 -12.45 -20.70
C LEU A 118 -23.38 -11.96 -21.74
N LEU A 119 -22.70 -10.87 -21.44
CA LEU A 119 -21.73 -10.19 -22.32
C LEU A 119 -20.55 -9.69 -21.50
N SER A 120 -19.35 -9.71 -22.08
CA SER A 120 -18.13 -9.19 -21.47
C SER A 120 -17.22 -8.56 -22.52
N THR A 121 -16.56 -7.46 -22.15
CA THR A 121 -15.51 -6.82 -22.97
C THR A 121 -14.24 -7.65 -23.08
N SER A 122 -14.00 -8.59 -22.17
CA SER A 122 -12.87 -9.51 -22.24
C SER A 122 -13.05 -10.67 -23.22
N GLY A 123 -14.22 -10.73 -23.90
CA GLY A 123 -14.52 -11.79 -24.86
C GLY A 123 -14.88 -13.14 -24.20
N LEU A 124 -15.03 -13.21 -22.89
CA LEU A 124 -15.58 -14.36 -22.20
C LEU A 124 -17.01 -14.56 -22.64
N SER A 125 -17.23 -15.53 -23.51
CA SER A 125 -18.56 -15.91 -24.01
C SER A 125 -19.46 -16.28 -22.84
N GLY A 126 -20.69 -15.79 -22.86
CA GLY A 126 -21.65 -15.89 -21.78
C GLY A 126 -21.88 -17.29 -21.21
N GLY A 127 -22.30 -17.34 -19.98
CA GLY A 127 -22.76 -18.52 -19.27
C GLY A 127 -22.09 -18.82 -17.93
N GLY A 128 -20.92 -18.25 -17.63
CA GLY A 128 -20.28 -18.35 -16.31
C GLY A 128 -20.98 -17.47 -15.27
N LEU A 129 -20.95 -17.86 -14.01
CA LEU A 129 -21.36 -17.02 -12.92
C LEU A 129 -20.28 -15.93 -12.65
N ALA A 130 -20.71 -14.75 -12.25
CA ALA A 130 -19.79 -13.73 -11.77
C ALA A 130 -18.99 -14.26 -10.57
N SER A 131 -17.65 -14.04 -10.62
CA SER A 131 -16.69 -14.70 -9.73
C SER A 131 -16.64 -14.14 -8.30
N THR A 132 -17.13 -12.90 -8.10
CA THR A 132 -17.00 -12.19 -6.83
C THR A 132 -18.35 -11.76 -6.24
N GLU A 133 -18.36 -11.49 -4.95
CA GLU A 133 -19.56 -11.30 -4.13
C GLU A 133 -20.36 -10.04 -4.48
N ASP A 134 -19.74 -9.04 -5.13
CA ASP A 134 -20.43 -7.81 -5.53
C ASP A 134 -21.66 -8.08 -6.42
N ALA A 135 -21.54 -9.04 -7.34
CA ALA A 135 -22.64 -9.40 -8.22
C ALA A 135 -23.81 -10.03 -7.43
N THR A 136 -23.52 -11.03 -6.63
CA THR A 136 -24.55 -11.71 -5.80
C THR A 136 -25.22 -10.74 -4.84
N GLN A 137 -24.42 -9.88 -4.19
CA GLN A 137 -24.92 -8.92 -3.22
C GLN A 137 -25.75 -7.80 -3.89
N ALA A 138 -25.29 -7.29 -5.04
CA ALA A 138 -26.02 -6.26 -5.77
C ALA A 138 -27.37 -6.74 -6.27
N LEU A 139 -27.42 -7.95 -6.82
CA LEU A 139 -28.67 -8.55 -7.32
C LEU A 139 -29.64 -8.87 -6.18
N ALA A 140 -29.14 -9.42 -5.06
CA ALA A 140 -29.98 -9.75 -3.91
C ALA A 140 -30.56 -8.51 -3.19
N THR A 141 -29.76 -7.45 -3.05
CA THR A 141 -30.15 -6.23 -2.33
C THR A 141 -30.76 -5.15 -3.22
N GLN A 142 -30.66 -5.30 -4.53
CA GLN A 142 -31.00 -4.29 -5.53
C GLN A 142 -30.31 -2.94 -5.31
N LYS A 143 -29.07 -3.00 -4.75
CA LYS A 143 -28.21 -1.83 -4.52
C LYS A 143 -26.84 -2.06 -5.12
N THR A 144 -26.18 -0.98 -5.51
CA THR A 144 -24.80 -1.07 -5.99
C THR A 144 -23.93 -1.66 -4.90
N SER A 145 -23.17 -2.69 -5.25
CA SER A 145 -22.23 -3.37 -4.36
C SER A 145 -20.80 -3.30 -4.92
N VAL A 146 -19.83 -3.26 -4.01
CA VAL A 146 -18.39 -3.15 -4.31
C VAL A 146 -17.67 -4.30 -3.65
N PHE A 147 -16.83 -4.97 -4.42
CA PHE A 147 -15.88 -5.97 -3.92
C PHE A 147 -14.45 -5.49 -4.15
N THR A 148 -13.58 -5.72 -3.17
CA THR A 148 -12.13 -5.47 -3.30
C THR A 148 -11.40 -6.68 -2.73
N GLY A 149 -10.72 -7.42 -3.58
CA GLY A 149 -10.06 -8.65 -3.16
C GLY A 149 -9.38 -9.38 -4.31
N ARG A 150 -9.09 -10.66 -4.11
CA ARG A 150 -8.62 -11.55 -5.16
C ARG A 150 -9.81 -12.15 -5.91
N ASP A 151 -9.76 -12.05 -7.21
CA ASP A 151 -10.70 -12.75 -8.06
C ASP A 151 -10.38 -14.26 -8.06
N PRO A 152 -11.35 -15.13 -7.71
CA PRO A 152 -11.14 -16.57 -7.65
C PRO A 152 -10.72 -17.22 -8.99
N LEU A 153 -11.03 -16.58 -10.12
CA LEU A 153 -10.73 -17.13 -11.45
C LEU A 153 -9.35 -16.74 -11.95
N SER A 154 -8.96 -15.48 -11.76
CA SER A 154 -7.69 -14.95 -12.28
C SER A 154 -6.57 -14.88 -11.24
N ASP A 155 -6.90 -15.09 -9.95
CA ASP A 155 -6.01 -14.86 -8.79
C ASP A 155 -5.41 -13.44 -8.73
N GLU A 156 -5.93 -12.52 -9.53
CA GLU A 156 -5.53 -11.12 -9.50
C GLU A 156 -6.27 -10.34 -8.39
N ARG A 157 -5.59 -9.33 -7.86
CA ARG A 157 -6.29 -8.35 -7.01
C ARG A 157 -7.08 -7.40 -7.90
N VAL A 158 -8.39 -7.41 -7.68
CA VAL A 158 -9.34 -6.61 -8.44
C VAL A 158 -10.22 -5.79 -7.52
N MET A 159 -10.76 -4.74 -8.09
CA MET A 159 -11.93 -4.05 -7.55
C MET A 159 -13.05 -4.19 -8.55
N SER A 160 -14.17 -4.73 -8.12
CA SER A 160 -15.35 -4.87 -8.96
C SER A 160 -16.54 -4.16 -8.32
N VAL A 161 -17.39 -3.60 -9.18
CA VAL A 161 -18.60 -2.90 -8.79
C VAL A 161 -19.73 -3.37 -9.67
N THR A 162 -20.79 -3.85 -9.05
CA THR A 162 -22.02 -4.25 -9.73
C THR A 162 -23.16 -3.31 -9.36
N ALA A 163 -23.81 -2.74 -10.36
CA ALA A 163 -25.06 -1.99 -10.21
C ALA A 163 -26.22 -2.81 -10.77
N PRO A 164 -27.33 -2.93 -10.03
CA PRO A 164 -28.50 -3.67 -10.51
C PRO A 164 -29.17 -2.93 -11.66
N LEU A 165 -29.67 -3.69 -12.63
CA LEU A 165 -30.51 -3.21 -13.72
C LEU A 165 -31.96 -3.46 -13.35
N LEU A 166 -32.70 -2.38 -13.14
CA LEU A 166 -34.09 -2.42 -12.77
C LEU A 166 -34.97 -1.95 -13.96
N SER A 167 -36.07 -2.64 -14.19
CA SER A 167 -37.08 -2.21 -15.16
C SER A 167 -37.75 -0.90 -14.72
N SER A 168 -38.55 -0.29 -15.61
CA SER A 168 -39.35 0.87 -15.27
C SER A 168 -40.39 0.60 -14.15
N ARG A 169 -40.73 -0.67 -13.91
CA ARG A 169 -41.63 -1.11 -12.82
C ARG A 169 -40.89 -1.43 -11.52
N GLY A 170 -39.52 -1.40 -11.53
CA GLY A 170 -38.71 -1.74 -10.37
C GLY A 170 -38.31 -3.22 -10.27
N ASP A 171 -38.70 -4.04 -11.29
CA ASP A 171 -38.30 -5.45 -11.28
C ASP A 171 -36.84 -5.61 -11.65
N LEU A 172 -36.12 -6.54 -10.98
CA LEU A 172 -34.74 -6.85 -11.27
C LEU A 172 -34.63 -7.59 -12.62
N VAL A 173 -33.89 -7.06 -13.54
CA VAL A 173 -33.64 -7.65 -14.87
C VAL A 173 -32.25 -8.27 -14.96
N GLY A 174 -31.27 -7.70 -14.23
CA GLY A 174 -29.89 -8.14 -14.25
C GLY A 174 -28.97 -7.15 -13.57
N GLY A 175 -27.73 -7.08 -14.01
CA GLY A 175 -26.72 -6.17 -13.48
C GLY A 175 -25.70 -5.74 -14.53
N VAL A 176 -25.17 -4.54 -14.35
CA VAL A 176 -23.96 -4.09 -15.05
C VAL A 176 -22.81 -4.06 -14.06
N ARG A 177 -21.71 -4.66 -14.44
CA ARG A 177 -20.53 -4.85 -13.59
C ARG A 177 -19.29 -4.29 -14.26
N PHE A 178 -18.48 -3.56 -13.49
CA PHE A 178 -17.17 -3.09 -13.91
C PHE A 178 -16.11 -3.68 -13.01
N ILE A 179 -15.03 -4.19 -13.63
CA ILE A 179 -13.91 -4.81 -12.94
C ILE A 179 -12.64 -4.05 -13.35
N SER A 180 -11.82 -3.68 -12.35
CA SER A 180 -10.51 -3.07 -12.55
C SER A 180 -9.44 -3.89 -11.87
N SER A 181 -8.36 -4.19 -12.60
CA SER A 181 -7.15 -4.76 -11.99
C SER A 181 -6.46 -3.72 -11.13
N LEU A 182 -6.18 -4.07 -9.87
CA LEU A 182 -5.45 -3.20 -8.94
C LEU A 182 -3.93 -3.24 -9.13
N ARG A 183 -3.41 -4.09 -10.02
CA ARG A 183 -1.97 -4.25 -10.27
C ARG A 183 -1.29 -2.93 -10.64
N VAL A 184 -1.90 -2.13 -11.51
CA VAL A 184 -1.34 -0.84 -11.94
C VAL A 184 -1.34 0.16 -10.78
N VAL A 185 -2.42 0.19 -10.02
CA VAL A 185 -2.59 1.05 -8.84
C VAL A 185 -1.57 0.70 -7.77
N GLU A 186 -1.43 -0.58 -7.46
CA GLU A 186 -0.44 -1.07 -6.49
C GLU A 186 0.98 -0.74 -6.91
N ARG A 187 1.32 -0.90 -8.20
CA ARG A 187 2.63 -0.51 -8.73
C ARG A 187 2.91 0.98 -8.53
N GLN A 188 1.93 1.85 -8.79
CA GLN A 188 2.08 3.29 -8.58
C GLN A 188 2.27 3.63 -7.11
N ILE A 189 1.50 3.00 -6.21
CA ILE A 189 1.66 3.15 -4.76
C ILE A 189 3.07 2.76 -4.32
N TRP A 190 3.58 1.62 -4.79
CA TRP A 190 4.94 1.16 -4.46
C TRP A 190 6.03 2.11 -4.97
N ILE A 191 5.86 2.70 -6.17
CA ILE A 191 6.78 3.70 -6.70
C ILE A 191 6.80 4.95 -5.80
N ILE A 192 5.64 5.46 -5.40
CA ILE A 192 5.54 6.64 -4.53
C ILE A 192 6.17 6.38 -3.17
N ILE A 193 5.89 5.21 -2.57
CA ILE A 193 6.50 4.80 -1.30
C ILE A 193 8.03 4.69 -1.45
N GLY A 194 8.51 4.10 -2.54
CA GLY A 194 9.94 3.96 -2.82
C GLY A 194 10.65 5.31 -2.98
N VAL A 195 10.06 6.24 -3.72
CA VAL A 195 10.59 7.61 -3.88
C VAL A 195 10.60 8.35 -2.54
N SER A 196 9.53 8.22 -1.75
CA SER A 196 9.45 8.82 -0.42
C SER A 196 10.50 8.25 0.53
N LEU A 197 10.74 6.94 0.48
CA LEU A 197 11.79 6.29 1.27
C LEU A 197 13.18 6.80 0.89
N LEU A 198 13.44 6.95 -0.42
CA LEU A 198 14.71 7.50 -0.91
C LEU A 198 14.91 8.94 -0.42
N ALA A 199 13.88 9.78 -0.50
CA ALA A 199 13.92 11.14 0.00
C ALA A 199 14.20 11.19 1.52
N CYS A 200 13.57 10.34 2.31
CA CYS A 200 13.84 10.20 3.74
C CYS A 200 15.28 9.77 4.03
N LEU A 201 15.83 8.86 3.23
CA LEU A 201 17.21 8.39 3.38
C LEU A 201 18.21 9.53 3.08
N VAL A 202 18.00 10.29 2.02
CA VAL A 202 18.81 11.47 1.68
C VAL A 202 18.76 12.49 2.81
N PHE A 203 17.58 12.77 3.33
CA PHE A 203 17.40 13.69 4.46
C PHE A 203 18.14 13.20 5.72
N LEU A 204 18.05 11.91 6.02
CA LEU A 204 18.78 11.29 7.14
C LEU A 204 20.30 11.47 7.00
N ILE A 205 20.84 11.21 5.80
CA ILE A 205 22.28 11.41 5.52
C ILE A 205 22.66 12.87 5.76
N PHE A 206 21.83 13.81 5.30
CA PHE A 206 22.07 15.24 5.51
C PHE A 206 22.07 15.62 7.00
N VAL A 207 21.14 15.09 7.79
CA VAL A 207 21.08 15.32 9.24
C VAL A 207 22.32 14.77 9.93
N VAL A 208 22.75 13.56 9.59
CA VAL A 208 23.95 12.93 10.16
C VAL A 208 25.21 13.72 9.78
N ALA A 209 25.34 14.14 8.53
CA ALA A 209 26.47 14.94 8.06
C ALA A 209 26.52 16.30 8.76
N SER A 210 25.39 17.00 8.85
CA SER A 210 25.28 18.30 9.54
C SER A 210 25.63 18.19 11.01
N ASN A 211 25.12 17.15 11.69
CA ASN A 211 25.41 16.92 13.11
C ASN A 211 26.90 16.58 13.34
N SER A 212 27.50 15.78 12.46
CA SER A 212 28.93 15.47 12.50
C SER A 212 29.82 16.68 12.26
N TYR A 213 29.42 17.56 11.30
CA TYR A 213 30.13 18.82 11.03
C TYR A 213 30.08 19.75 12.24
N PHE A 214 28.92 19.93 12.85
CA PHE A 214 28.73 20.76 14.03
C PHE A 214 29.62 20.32 15.21
N ILE A 215 29.68 19.01 15.46
CA ILE A 215 30.53 18.45 16.54
C ILE A 215 32.01 18.75 16.30
N ARG A 216 32.48 18.55 15.06
CA ARG A 216 33.89 18.78 14.70
C ARG A 216 34.26 20.27 14.70
N SER A 217 33.38 21.14 14.29
CA SER A 217 33.65 22.57 14.12
C SER A 217 33.54 23.38 15.40
N ILE A 218 32.67 22.99 16.33
CA ILE A 218 32.35 23.81 17.52
C ILE A 218 32.80 23.12 18.81
N VAL A 219 32.52 21.82 18.95
CA VAL A 219 32.76 21.13 20.24
C VAL A 219 34.23 20.75 20.43
N ASP A 220 34.95 20.35 19.38
CA ASP A 220 36.33 19.92 19.47
C ASP A 220 37.32 21.05 19.81
N PRO A 221 37.20 22.30 19.28
CA PRO A 221 38.08 23.39 19.67
C PRO A 221 37.88 23.84 21.12
N VAL A 222 36.62 23.83 21.62
CA VAL A 222 36.32 24.29 22.99
C VAL A 222 36.86 23.36 24.05
N LEU A 223 36.93 22.03 23.77
CA LEU A 223 37.49 21.05 24.70
C LEU A 223 39.02 21.02 24.73
N LYS A 224 39.72 21.67 23.76
CA LYS A 224 41.19 21.75 23.75
C LYS A 224 41.74 22.96 24.49
N ILE A 225 40.89 23.86 24.97
CA ILE A 225 41.31 25.09 25.66
C ILE A 225 41.26 24.91 27.21
N ASN A 226 40.79 23.79 27.70
CA ASN A 226 40.75 23.44 29.12
C ASN A 226 41.67 22.21 29.38
#